data_507536a024aef1f998fad50ac48abb41
#
_entry.id   507536a024aef1f998fad50ac48abb41
#
_cell.length_a   1.000
_cell.length_b   1.000
_cell.length_c   1.000
_cell.angle_alpha   90.00
_cell.angle_beta   90.00
_cell.angle_gamma   90.00
#
_symmetry.space_group_name_H-M   'P 1'
#
loop_
_entity.id
_entity.type
_entity.pdbx_description
1 polymer ?
#
loop_
_entity_poly.entity_id
_entity_poly.type
_entity_poly.pdbx_seq_one_letter_code
_entity_poly.pdbx_strand_id
1 'polypeptide(L)'
;MSNFPLNSIRRFVNNARVLRIAGTLLAALFISSCEEYPTPYQPGLYPRAAPAGWWNDEGPSGKPRIIVHIGEQKAYFYKGKTLVGETTVSTGKPGFGTPPGHYTVISKDAEHVSSVFGDYVDEYGNVVRSNIDSRKDTRPKGSHFDGARMPYAMFFRGGYAMHQGYVPPFAASHGCIRLPGQMAVRFFENAPVGTSVTVTE
;
A
#
# COMPACT_ATOMS: atom_id res chain seq x y z
N MET A 1 -82.13 -15.02 39.51
CA MET A 1 -82.35 -16.09 40.50
C MET A 1 -81.03 -16.69 40.71
N SER A 2 -80.40 -16.23 41.83
CA SER A 2 -80.14 -16.94 43.05
C SER A 2 -79.11 -18.07 42.83
N ASN A 3 -78.00 -18.23 43.49
CA ASN A 3 -77.52 -17.78 44.79
C ASN A 3 -76.03 -18.15 44.93
N PHE A 4 -75.31 -17.36 45.70
CA PHE A 4 -74.07 -17.72 46.36
C PHE A 4 -74.31 -18.81 47.41
N PRO A 5 -73.27 -19.54 47.88
CA PRO A 5 -72.46 -19.01 48.96
C PRO A 5 -70.98 -19.43 49.02
N LEU A 6 -70.29 -18.58 49.67
CA LEU A 6 -69.14 -18.47 50.58
C LEU A 6 -68.68 -19.72 51.36
N ASN A 7 -67.37 -19.67 51.58
CA ASN A 7 -66.58 -20.19 52.74
C ASN A 7 -65.91 -21.57 52.57
N SER A 8 -64.62 -21.66 52.70
CA SER A 8 -63.88 -21.61 53.94
C SER A 8 -62.37 -21.66 53.81
N ILE A 9 -61.76 -20.86 54.62
CA ILE A 9 -60.35 -20.74 54.88
C ILE A 9 -59.83 -22.05 55.55
N ARG A 10 -58.71 -22.58 55.14
CA ARG A 10 -57.73 -23.18 56.07
C ARG A 10 -56.31 -23.11 55.53
N ARG A 11 -55.48 -22.45 56.32
CA ARG A 11 -54.02 -22.44 56.32
C ARG A 11 -53.46 -23.86 56.38
N PHE A 12 -52.39 -24.12 55.67
CA PHE A 12 -51.29 -24.92 56.20
C PHE A 12 -49.95 -24.35 55.66
N VAL A 13 -49.09 -24.17 56.64
CA VAL A 13 -47.77 -23.60 56.56
C VAL A 13 -46.77 -24.72 56.28
N ASN A 14 -45.64 -24.32 55.64
CA ASN A 14 -44.33 -24.96 55.55
C ASN A 14 -44.09 -26.10 54.54
N ASN A 15 -43.29 -25.86 53.51
CA ASN A 15 -41.86 -26.19 53.64
C ASN A 15 -41.08 -25.62 52.46
N ALA A 16 -40.08 -24.81 52.79
CA ALA A 16 -39.11 -24.29 51.89
C ALA A 16 -38.24 -25.42 51.30
N ARG A 17 -38.20 -25.52 49.97
CA ARG A 17 -37.03 -26.04 49.28
C ARG A 17 -36.68 -25.05 48.21
N VAL A 18 -35.68 -24.26 48.53
CA VAL A 18 -34.99 -23.35 47.58
C VAL A 18 -34.26 -24.21 46.56
N LEU A 19 -34.83 -24.36 45.39
CA LEU A 19 -34.09 -24.89 44.23
C LEU A 19 -33.34 -23.72 43.58
N ARG A 20 -32.05 -23.61 43.91
CA ARG A 20 -31.16 -22.71 43.23
C ARG A 20 -30.92 -23.24 41.81
N ILE A 21 -31.63 -22.69 40.85
CA ILE A 21 -31.29 -22.86 39.43
C ILE A 21 -30.13 -21.88 39.18
N ALA A 22 -28.91 -22.44 39.17
CA ALA A 22 -27.75 -21.74 38.66
C ALA A 22 -27.93 -21.53 37.14
N GLY A 23 -28.43 -20.38 36.80
CA GLY A 23 -28.44 -19.93 35.42
C GLY A 23 -27.01 -19.57 35.00
N THR A 24 -26.33 -20.49 34.31
CA THR A 24 -25.09 -20.21 33.59
C THR A 24 -25.43 -19.27 32.46
N LEU A 25 -25.18 -17.97 32.67
CA LEU A 25 -25.13 -16.99 31.57
C LEU A 25 -23.92 -17.35 30.70
N LEU A 26 -24.17 -18.00 29.59
CA LEU A 26 -23.18 -18.12 28.49
C LEU A 26 -23.07 -16.74 27.84
N ALA A 27 -22.14 -15.91 28.33
CA ALA A 27 -21.74 -14.71 27.61
C ALA A 27 -21.02 -15.13 26.32
N ALA A 28 -21.76 -15.14 25.23
CA ALA A 28 -21.16 -15.22 23.90
C ALA A 28 -20.31 -13.98 23.70
N LEU A 29 -19.00 -14.12 23.89
CA LEU A 29 -18.00 -13.17 23.43
C LEU A 29 -18.04 -13.17 21.91
N PHE A 30 -18.80 -12.26 21.33
CA PHE A 30 -18.60 -11.85 19.96
C PHE A 30 -17.23 -11.16 19.91
N ILE A 31 -16.19 -11.92 19.56
CA ILE A 31 -14.94 -11.35 19.11
C ILE A 31 -15.26 -10.74 17.76
N SER A 32 -15.65 -9.48 17.78
CA SER A 32 -15.67 -8.66 16.57
C SER A 32 -14.21 -8.58 16.12
N SER A 33 -13.84 -9.42 15.17
CA SER A 33 -12.62 -9.25 14.38
C SER A 33 -12.82 -7.96 13.60
N CYS A 34 -12.43 -6.85 14.19
CA CYS A 34 -12.17 -5.66 13.39
C CYS A 34 -10.99 -6.00 12.49
N GLU A 35 -11.25 -6.31 11.23
CA GLU A 35 -10.23 -6.20 10.20
C GLU A 35 -9.78 -4.75 10.22
N GLU A 36 -8.59 -4.55 10.79
CA GLU A 36 -7.93 -3.26 10.85
C GLU A 36 -7.50 -2.91 9.44
N TYR A 37 -8.33 -2.13 8.74
CA TYR A 37 -7.93 -1.51 7.47
C TYR A 37 -6.67 -0.68 7.76
N PRO A 38 -5.63 -0.76 6.89
CA PRO A 38 -4.43 0.03 7.09
C PRO A 38 -4.81 1.51 7.18
N THR A 39 -4.61 2.07 8.38
CA THR A 39 -4.87 3.49 8.64
C THR A 39 -4.07 4.35 7.67
N PRO A 40 -4.59 5.51 7.24
CA PRO A 40 -3.82 6.47 6.46
C PRO A 40 -2.49 6.75 7.14
N TYR A 41 -1.40 6.83 6.37
CA TYR A 41 -0.06 7.12 6.85
C TYR A 41 -0.07 8.24 7.91
N GLN A 42 0.24 7.90 9.16
CA GLN A 42 0.43 8.87 10.23
C GLN A 42 1.94 9.08 10.45
N PRO A 43 2.46 10.26 10.13
CA PRO A 43 3.86 10.57 10.41
C PRO A 43 4.12 10.51 11.93
N GLY A 44 5.03 9.61 12.35
CA GLY A 44 5.46 9.51 13.75
C GLY A 44 5.06 8.23 14.51
N LEU A 45 4.16 7.38 13.98
CA LEU A 45 3.77 6.11 14.61
C LEU A 45 4.62 4.90 14.17
N TYR A 46 5.42 5.05 13.13
CA TYR A 46 6.32 4.00 12.68
C TYR A 46 7.75 4.28 13.14
N PRO A 47 8.53 3.26 13.52
CA PRO A 47 9.96 3.43 13.77
C PRO A 47 10.55 4.18 12.58
N ARG A 48 11.36 5.22 12.86
CA ARG A 48 12.07 5.95 11.81
C ARG A 48 12.72 4.93 10.88
N ALA A 49 12.20 4.80 9.67
CA ALA A 49 12.76 3.88 8.69
C ALA A 49 14.27 4.13 8.62
N ALA A 50 15.06 3.06 8.61
CA ALA A 50 16.48 3.17 8.32
C ALA A 50 16.65 4.07 7.08
N PRO A 51 17.70 4.88 6.98
CA PRO A 51 17.89 5.78 5.86
C PRO A 51 17.67 4.98 4.58
N ALA A 52 16.70 5.42 3.79
CA ALA A 52 16.25 4.71 2.60
C ALA A 52 17.35 4.56 1.53
N GLY A 53 18.53 5.12 1.79
CA GLY A 53 19.70 5.10 0.95
C GLY A 53 20.66 6.22 1.32
N TRP A 54 21.72 6.35 0.54
CA TRP A 54 22.71 7.43 0.63
C TRP A 54 22.95 8.02 -0.76
N TRP A 55 23.43 9.28 -0.79
CA TRP A 55 23.81 10.00 -2.00
C TRP A 55 25.02 10.88 -1.73
N ASN A 56 26.04 10.73 -2.56
CA ASN A 56 27.23 11.59 -2.56
C ASN A 56 27.76 11.71 -3.98
N ASP A 57 27.43 12.80 -4.65
CA ASP A 57 27.85 13.09 -6.02
C ASP A 57 28.83 14.26 -6.12
N GLU A 58 29.43 14.66 -4.99
CA GLU A 58 30.48 15.67 -4.96
C GLU A 58 31.75 15.11 -5.60
N GLY A 59 32.17 15.73 -6.71
CA GLY A 59 33.39 15.40 -7.43
C GLY A 59 33.30 14.37 -8.55
N PRO A 60 32.59 13.21 -8.43
CA PRO A 60 32.53 12.26 -9.52
C PRO A 60 31.84 12.83 -10.77
N SER A 61 32.49 12.60 -11.92
CA SER A 61 31.98 12.98 -13.24
C SER A 61 31.85 11.75 -14.15
N GLY A 62 31.15 11.90 -15.27
CA GLY A 62 30.98 10.86 -16.27
C GLY A 62 29.52 10.56 -16.56
N LYS A 63 29.29 9.69 -17.55
CA LYS A 63 27.93 9.32 -17.98
C LYS A 63 27.18 8.63 -16.85
N PRO A 64 25.95 9.08 -16.52
CA PRO A 64 25.12 8.45 -15.53
C PRO A 64 24.64 7.08 -16.00
N ARG A 65 24.53 6.14 -15.05
CA ARG A 65 23.90 4.84 -15.25
C ARG A 65 23.25 4.35 -13.98
N ILE A 66 22.17 3.61 -14.11
CA ILE A 66 21.40 3.06 -13.01
C ILE A 66 21.43 1.53 -13.12
N ILE A 67 21.66 0.85 -12.01
CA ILE A 67 21.53 -0.62 -11.88
C ILE A 67 20.49 -0.90 -10.84
N VAL A 68 19.54 -1.78 -11.15
CA VAL A 68 18.50 -2.24 -10.22
C VAL A 68 18.64 -3.74 -10.04
N HIS A 69 18.77 -4.17 -8.77
CA HIS A 69 18.76 -5.58 -8.39
C HIS A 69 17.41 -5.94 -7.78
N ILE A 70 16.62 -6.74 -8.51
CA ILE A 70 15.27 -7.16 -8.07
C ILE A 70 15.36 -8.01 -6.81
N GLY A 71 16.28 -8.97 -6.75
CA GLY A 71 16.45 -9.84 -5.59
C GLY A 71 16.82 -9.11 -4.31
N GLU A 72 17.60 -8.04 -4.42
CA GLU A 72 18.03 -7.21 -3.28
C GLU A 72 17.04 -6.10 -2.94
N GLN A 73 16.08 -5.79 -3.82
CA GLN A 73 15.22 -4.61 -3.76
C GLN A 73 16.04 -3.32 -3.58
N LYS A 74 17.09 -3.17 -4.41
CA LYS A 74 18.02 -2.03 -4.40
C LYS A 74 18.24 -1.43 -5.77
N ALA A 75 18.52 -0.13 -5.80
CA ALA A 75 18.99 0.58 -6.97
C ALA A 75 20.28 1.34 -6.65
N TYR A 76 21.19 1.34 -7.62
CA TYR A 76 22.52 1.94 -7.56
C TYR A 76 22.67 2.96 -8.67
N PHE A 77 23.15 4.16 -8.31
CA PHE A 77 23.41 5.22 -9.25
C PHE A 77 24.91 5.47 -9.41
N TYR A 78 25.39 5.50 -10.64
CA TYR A 78 26.80 5.71 -10.95
C TYR A 78 26.98 6.96 -11.82
N LYS A 79 28.09 7.67 -11.63
CA LYS A 79 28.66 8.63 -12.58
C LYS A 79 29.99 8.06 -13.11
N GLY A 80 30.04 7.68 -14.38
CA GLY A 80 31.17 6.92 -14.95
C GLY A 80 31.34 5.56 -14.24
N LYS A 81 32.48 5.37 -13.58
CA LYS A 81 32.77 4.14 -12.80
C LYS A 81 32.46 4.27 -11.31
N THR A 82 32.15 5.47 -10.84
CA THR A 82 31.99 5.75 -9.41
C THR A 82 30.54 5.58 -9.01
N LEU A 83 30.30 4.80 -7.94
CA LEU A 83 29.01 4.72 -7.26
C LEU A 83 28.79 6.02 -6.47
N VAL A 84 27.70 6.74 -6.77
CA VAL A 84 27.37 8.01 -6.12
C VAL A 84 26.05 7.97 -5.32
N GLY A 85 25.29 6.88 -5.43
CA GLY A 85 24.07 6.70 -4.65
C GLY A 85 23.60 5.26 -4.64
N GLU A 86 23.00 4.87 -3.53
CA GLU A 86 22.33 3.59 -3.32
C GLU A 86 21.02 3.83 -2.59
N THR A 87 19.96 3.11 -2.96
CA THR A 87 18.65 3.21 -2.32
C THR A 87 17.92 1.88 -2.32
N THR A 88 17.06 1.68 -1.32
CA THR A 88 16.04 0.66 -1.39
C THR A 88 15.00 1.01 -2.45
N VAL A 89 14.40 -0.01 -3.06
CA VAL A 89 13.31 0.14 -4.04
C VAL A 89 12.21 -0.86 -3.75
N SER A 90 11.06 -0.71 -4.41
CA SER A 90 10.05 -1.76 -4.48
C SER A 90 9.68 -1.98 -5.94
N THR A 91 10.05 -3.16 -6.45
CA THR A 91 9.83 -3.59 -7.83
C THR A 91 8.45 -4.24 -8.02
N GLY A 92 8.16 -4.77 -9.19
CA GLY A 92 6.90 -5.45 -9.51
C GLY A 92 6.66 -6.70 -8.70
N LYS A 93 5.48 -6.81 -8.10
CA LYS A 93 5.02 -8.00 -7.35
C LYS A 93 4.82 -9.21 -8.28
N PRO A 94 4.70 -10.45 -7.76
CA PRO A 94 4.37 -11.63 -8.56
C PRO A 94 3.16 -11.40 -9.47
N GLY A 95 3.27 -11.78 -10.73
CA GLY A 95 2.27 -11.53 -11.78
C GLY A 95 2.36 -10.14 -12.45
N PHE A 96 3.18 -9.22 -11.89
CA PHE A 96 3.45 -7.88 -12.41
C PHE A 96 4.94 -7.55 -12.39
N GLY A 97 5.80 -8.53 -12.64
CA GLY A 97 7.26 -8.39 -12.50
C GLY A 97 7.83 -7.22 -13.29
N THR A 98 8.82 -6.55 -12.69
CA THR A 98 9.69 -5.63 -13.42
C THR A 98 10.60 -6.46 -14.33
N PRO A 99 10.57 -6.27 -15.66
CA PRO A 99 11.33 -7.15 -16.54
C PRO A 99 12.84 -6.87 -16.45
N PRO A 100 13.69 -7.90 -16.22
CA PRO A 100 15.15 -7.76 -16.33
C PRO A 100 15.56 -7.38 -17.74
N GLY A 101 16.68 -6.68 -17.86
CA GLY A 101 17.21 -6.28 -19.15
C GLY A 101 18.03 -5.00 -19.12
N HIS A 102 18.42 -4.54 -20.31
CA HIS A 102 19.16 -3.30 -20.53
C HIS A 102 18.26 -2.31 -21.24
N TYR A 103 18.12 -1.14 -20.65
CA TYR A 103 17.23 -0.09 -21.10
C TYR A 103 17.93 1.27 -21.04
N THR A 104 17.22 2.30 -21.48
CA THR A 104 17.58 3.70 -21.25
C THR A 104 16.39 4.48 -20.77
N VAL A 105 16.61 5.56 -20.04
CA VAL A 105 15.55 6.53 -19.76
C VAL A 105 15.07 7.12 -21.09
N ILE A 106 13.80 6.89 -21.43
CA ILE A 106 13.20 7.32 -22.72
C ILE A 106 12.40 8.61 -22.59
N SER A 107 11.82 8.86 -21.40
CA SER A 107 11.11 10.10 -21.08
C SER A 107 11.05 10.32 -19.60
N LYS A 108 10.75 11.56 -19.18
CA LYS A 108 10.65 11.97 -17.77
C LYS A 108 9.43 12.86 -17.58
N ASP A 109 8.76 12.71 -16.44
CA ASP A 109 7.62 13.50 -16.05
C ASP A 109 7.63 13.69 -14.51
N ALA A 110 7.78 14.94 -14.06
CA ALA A 110 7.91 15.24 -12.63
C ALA A 110 6.60 15.05 -11.85
N GLU A 111 5.46 15.16 -12.52
CA GLU A 111 4.12 15.15 -11.90
C GLU A 111 3.21 14.07 -12.47
N HIS A 112 3.79 12.99 -12.96
CA HIS A 112 3.04 11.95 -13.66
C HIS A 112 1.93 11.34 -12.81
N VAL A 113 0.77 11.13 -13.45
CA VAL A 113 -0.38 10.43 -12.89
C VAL A 113 -0.71 9.26 -13.82
N SER A 114 -0.84 8.06 -13.26
CA SER A 114 -1.16 6.87 -14.04
C SER A 114 -2.54 6.96 -14.68
N SER A 115 -2.63 6.64 -15.95
CA SER A 115 -3.90 6.48 -16.69
C SER A 115 -4.50 5.07 -16.56
N VAL A 116 -3.75 4.14 -15.95
CA VAL A 116 -4.10 2.71 -15.92
C VAL A 116 -4.37 2.21 -14.51
N PHE A 117 -3.47 2.49 -13.57
CA PHE A 117 -3.56 2.02 -12.18
C PHE A 117 -3.95 3.16 -11.26
N GLY A 118 -4.85 2.90 -10.32
CA GLY A 118 -5.35 3.90 -9.39
C GLY A 118 -6.51 3.35 -8.59
N ASP A 119 -7.44 4.23 -8.25
CA ASP A 119 -8.62 3.92 -7.49
C ASP A 119 -9.87 4.43 -8.22
N TYR A 120 -11.05 3.88 -7.91
CA TYR A 120 -12.32 4.53 -8.21
C TYR A 120 -12.79 5.28 -6.98
N VAL A 121 -13.08 6.58 -7.15
CA VAL A 121 -13.53 7.47 -6.08
C VAL A 121 -14.91 8.06 -6.39
N ASP A 122 -15.68 8.39 -5.34
CA ASP A 122 -16.96 9.07 -5.48
C ASP A 122 -16.79 10.57 -5.77
N GLU A 123 -17.89 11.32 -5.85
CA GLU A 123 -17.87 12.77 -6.10
C GLU A 123 -17.21 13.59 -4.97
N TYR A 124 -17.08 13.00 -3.77
CA TYR A 124 -16.44 13.61 -2.60
C TYR A 124 -14.97 13.21 -2.45
N GLY A 125 -14.44 12.35 -3.36
CA GLY A 125 -13.07 11.85 -3.31
C GLY A 125 -12.88 10.64 -2.37
N ASN A 126 -13.95 10.04 -1.86
CA ASN A 126 -13.82 8.82 -1.05
C ASN A 126 -13.56 7.62 -1.96
N VAL A 127 -12.63 6.75 -1.55
CA VAL A 127 -12.31 5.54 -2.30
C VAL A 127 -13.48 4.55 -2.25
N VAL A 128 -14.04 4.26 -3.40
CA VAL A 128 -15.12 3.25 -3.60
C VAL A 128 -14.53 1.87 -3.91
N ARG A 129 -13.45 1.85 -4.69
CA ARG A 129 -12.70 0.64 -5.01
C ARG A 129 -11.25 0.98 -5.27
N SER A 130 -10.34 0.37 -4.50
CA SER A 130 -8.92 0.64 -4.57
C SER A 130 -8.15 -0.35 -5.45
N ASN A 131 -6.93 0.06 -5.84
CA ASN A 131 -5.94 -0.78 -6.50
C ASN A 131 -6.47 -1.43 -7.79
N ILE A 132 -7.14 -0.64 -8.62
CA ILE A 132 -7.77 -1.10 -9.87
C ILE A 132 -6.85 -0.97 -11.08
N ASP A 133 -7.12 -1.80 -12.09
CA ASP A 133 -6.65 -1.64 -13.47
C ASP A 133 -7.83 -1.16 -14.32
N SER A 134 -7.82 0.12 -14.73
CA SER A 134 -8.92 0.76 -15.46
C SER A 134 -9.28 0.07 -16.79
N ARG A 135 -8.40 -0.78 -17.31
CA ARG A 135 -8.62 -1.56 -18.54
C ARG A 135 -9.42 -2.84 -18.32
N LYS A 136 -9.50 -3.32 -17.05
CA LYS A 136 -10.08 -4.62 -16.69
C LYS A 136 -11.20 -4.48 -15.68
N ASP A 137 -11.06 -3.55 -14.75
CA ASP A 137 -11.98 -3.39 -13.63
C ASP A 137 -13.19 -2.53 -14.00
N THR A 138 -14.38 -3.07 -13.81
CA THR A 138 -15.62 -2.33 -14.07
C THR A 138 -15.76 -1.18 -13.09
N ARG A 139 -16.03 0.01 -13.63
CA ARG A 139 -16.25 1.22 -12.84
C ARG A 139 -17.59 1.15 -12.08
N PRO A 140 -17.59 1.31 -10.74
CA PRO A 140 -18.81 1.43 -9.96
C PRO A 140 -19.64 2.64 -10.39
N LYS A 141 -20.98 2.51 -10.32
CA LYS A 141 -21.89 3.62 -10.65
C LYS A 141 -21.65 4.80 -9.69
N GLY A 142 -21.61 6.01 -10.25
CA GLY A 142 -21.38 7.23 -9.45
C GLY A 142 -19.91 7.48 -9.05
N SER A 143 -18.97 6.69 -9.57
CA SER A 143 -17.54 6.91 -9.31
C SER A 143 -16.79 7.38 -10.57
N HIS A 144 -15.59 7.91 -10.36
CA HIS A 144 -14.65 8.23 -11.44
C HIS A 144 -13.27 7.65 -11.09
N PHE A 145 -12.42 7.54 -12.11
CA PHE A 145 -11.05 7.04 -11.95
C PHE A 145 -10.14 8.14 -11.41
N ASP A 146 -9.43 7.84 -10.32
CA ASP A 146 -8.35 8.63 -9.76
C ASP A 146 -7.04 7.86 -9.93
N GLY A 147 -6.19 8.36 -10.80
CA GLY A 147 -4.93 7.70 -11.16
C GLY A 147 -3.89 7.79 -10.05
N ALA A 148 -3.13 6.72 -9.87
CA ALA A 148 -2.03 6.69 -8.90
C ALA A 148 -0.97 7.76 -9.25
N ARG A 149 -0.61 8.59 -8.29
CA ARG A 149 0.46 9.59 -8.44
C ARG A 149 1.81 8.91 -8.53
N MET A 150 2.61 9.30 -9.51
CA MET A 150 3.93 8.76 -9.80
C MET A 150 4.95 9.91 -9.98
N PRO A 151 5.17 10.76 -8.96
CA PRO A 151 6.06 11.91 -9.10
C PRO A 151 7.48 11.47 -9.46
N TYR A 152 8.19 12.34 -10.20
CA TYR A 152 9.55 12.10 -10.67
C TYR A 152 9.68 10.82 -11.51
N ALA A 153 8.72 10.55 -12.36
CA ALA A 153 8.72 9.38 -13.23
C ALA A 153 9.80 9.47 -14.29
N MET A 154 10.59 8.41 -14.38
CA MET A 154 11.60 8.17 -15.42
C MET A 154 11.22 6.89 -16.14
N PHE A 155 10.61 7.01 -17.31
CA PHE A 155 10.20 5.87 -18.13
C PHE A 155 11.41 5.23 -18.81
N PHE A 156 11.50 3.91 -18.79
CA PHE A 156 12.62 3.18 -19.40
C PHE A 156 12.16 2.05 -20.34
N ARG A 157 10.87 1.65 -20.29
CA ARG A 157 10.30 0.64 -21.18
C ARG A 157 8.79 0.76 -21.22
N GLY A 158 8.20 1.26 -22.32
CA GLY A 158 6.74 1.40 -22.42
C GLY A 158 6.16 2.11 -21.19
N GLY A 159 5.23 1.47 -20.49
CA GLY A 159 4.64 1.99 -19.24
C GLY A 159 5.46 1.76 -17.97
N TYR A 160 6.65 1.17 -18.07
CA TYR A 160 7.51 0.94 -16.89
C TYR A 160 8.36 2.17 -16.58
N ALA A 161 8.30 2.62 -15.34
CA ALA A 161 9.05 3.79 -14.86
C ALA A 161 9.68 3.52 -13.49
N MET A 162 10.75 4.26 -13.19
CA MET A 162 11.16 4.53 -11.81
C MET A 162 10.49 5.82 -11.36
N HIS A 163 9.88 5.84 -10.18
CA HIS A 163 9.17 7.02 -9.66
C HIS A 163 9.11 7.02 -8.13
N GLN A 164 8.79 8.15 -7.53
CA GLN A 164 8.52 8.21 -6.09
C GLN A 164 7.32 7.35 -5.74
N GLY A 165 7.40 6.61 -4.62
CA GLY A 165 6.28 5.86 -4.08
C GLY A 165 6.58 5.23 -2.72
N TYR A 166 5.60 4.54 -2.17
CA TYR A 166 5.79 3.74 -0.97
C TYR A 166 6.68 2.53 -1.27
N VAL A 167 7.73 2.36 -0.47
CA VAL A 167 8.77 1.32 -0.63
C VAL A 167 8.75 0.38 0.57
N PRO A 168 7.92 -0.66 0.57
CA PRO A 168 8.01 -1.74 1.55
C PRO A 168 9.26 -2.60 1.28
N PRO A 169 9.71 -3.43 2.25
CA PRO A 169 10.92 -4.26 2.09
C PRO A 169 10.70 -5.48 1.16
N PHE A 170 9.78 -5.37 0.21
CA PHE A 170 9.46 -6.42 -0.77
C PHE A 170 8.88 -5.81 -2.05
N ALA A 171 8.84 -6.62 -3.11
CA ALA A 171 8.22 -6.26 -4.39
C ALA A 171 6.70 -6.07 -4.24
N ALA A 172 6.16 -4.87 -4.52
CA ALA A 172 4.76 -4.52 -4.29
C ALA A 172 4.10 -3.70 -5.41
N SER A 173 4.84 -3.34 -6.48
CA SER A 173 4.30 -2.50 -7.55
C SER A 173 3.57 -3.34 -8.62
N HIS A 174 2.98 -2.65 -9.60
CA HIS A 174 2.45 -3.26 -10.83
C HIS A 174 3.49 -3.24 -11.98
N GLY A 175 4.78 -3.34 -11.64
CA GLY A 175 5.87 -3.43 -12.59
C GLY A 175 6.83 -2.24 -12.56
N CYS A 176 6.40 -1.07 -12.15
CA CYS A 176 7.27 0.07 -11.93
C CYS A 176 8.25 -0.16 -10.76
N ILE A 177 9.28 0.65 -10.68
CA ILE A 177 10.27 0.66 -9.60
C ILE A 177 9.99 1.86 -8.73
N ARG A 178 9.50 1.63 -7.51
CA ARG A 178 9.23 2.70 -6.55
C ARG A 178 10.51 3.07 -5.82
N LEU A 179 10.73 4.37 -5.68
CA LEU A 179 11.87 4.99 -5.00
C LEU A 179 11.38 5.78 -3.79
N PRO A 180 12.13 5.85 -2.67
CA PRO A 180 11.87 6.79 -1.59
C PRO A 180 11.95 8.23 -2.09
N GLY A 181 11.15 9.15 -1.51
CA GLY A 181 10.96 10.49 -2.04
C GLY A 181 12.25 11.26 -2.34
N GLN A 182 13.19 11.37 -1.39
CA GLN A 182 14.44 12.09 -1.60
C GLN A 182 15.30 11.44 -2.69
N MET A 183 15.34 10.11 -2.75
CA MET A 183 16.12 9.38 -3.75
C MET A 183 15.49 9.48 -5.13
N ALA A 184 14.15 9.50 -5.23
CA ALA A 184 13.46 9.73 -6.50
C ALA A 184 13.84 11.08 -7.12
N VAL A 185 13.89 12.14 -6.30
CA VAL A 185 14.36 13.46 -6.73
C VAL A 185 15.81 13.39 -7.24
N ARG A 186 16.74 12.80 -6.44
CA ARG A 186 18.17 12.69 -6.81
C ARG A 186 18.36 11.93 -8.12
N PHE A 187 17.68 10.78 -8.25
CA PHE A 187 17.75 9.99 -9.48
C PHE A 187 17.18 10.76 -10.66
N PHE A 188 16.02 11.39 -10.49
CA PHE A 188 15.38 12.18 -11.53
C PHE A 188 16.26 13.33 -12.01
N GLU A 189 16.81 14.12 -11.12
CA GLU A 189 17.65 15.29 -11.48
C GLU A 189 18.93 14.88 -12.19
N ASN A 190 19.55 13.74 -11.81
CA ASN A 190 20.85 13.29 -12.31
C ASN A 190 20.78 12.30 -13.46
N ALA A 191 19.59 11.80 -13.82
CA ALA A 191 19.38 10.87 -14.94
C ALA A 191 18.69 11.58 -16.13
N PRO A 192 19.41 12.23 -17.05
CA PRO A 192 18.84 12.75 -18.28
C PRO A 192 18.29 11.61 -19.17
N VAL A 193 17.42 11.96 -20.11
CA VAL A 193 17.00 11.03 -21.17
C VAL A 193 18.25 10.45 -21.87
N GLY A 194 18.25 9.14 -22.12
CA GLY A 194 19.41 8.40 -22.60
C GLY A 194 20.29 7.79 -21.51
N THR A 195 20.03 8.06 -20.20
CA THR A 195 20.71 7.38 -19.09
C THR A 195 20.48 5.88 -19.16
N SER A 196 21.55 5.08 -19.09
CA SER A 196 21.47 3.61 -19.08
C SER A 196 20.81 3.11 -17.79
N VAL A 197 19.87 2.17 -17.96
CA VAL A 197 19.19 1.46 -16.86
C VAL A 197 19.35 -0.03 -17.08
N THR A 198 20.00 -0.71 -16.16
CA THR A 198 20.13 -2.18 -16.15
C THR A 198 19.29 -2.74 -14.99
N VAL A 199 18.40 -3.65 -15.32
CA VAL A 199 17.60 -4.39 -14.32
C VAL A 199 18.06 -5.84 -14.32
N THR A 200 18.46 -6.34 -13.15
CA THR A 200 18.90 -7.72 -12.94
C THR A 200 18.03 -8.39 -11.88
N GLU A 201 18.06 -9.73 -11.86
CA GLU A 201 17.39 -10.53 -10.84
C GLU A 201 17.96 -10.26 -9.43
#